data_35595d251534adb4b18a03a1b01735a5
#
_entry.id   35595d251534adb4b18a03a1b01735a5
#
_cell.length_a   1.000
_cell.length_b   1.000
_cell.length_c   1.000
_cell.angle_alpha   90.00
_cell.angle_beta   90.00
_cell.angle_gamma   90.00
#
_symmetry.space_group_name_H-M   'P 1'
#
loop_
_entity.id
_entity.type
_entity.pdbx_description
1 polymer ?
#
loop_
_entity_poly.entity_id
_entity_poly.type
_entity_poly.pdbx_seq_one_letter_code
_entity_poly.pdbx_strand_id
1 'polypeptide(L)'
;MDSDTAKPDRRTDRETVVVVGKESVGKSELVSSLTGDRPTSGNFRGTTVRSERYTTAEYEFVDTPGLVLDADTAATRDALSQMDETERVMLVVPATDVDSDLDDLLPLVEDHLGMIVVTFWDKVDETDETGRSLEMLSADLGVPIVPVDARDIDRPMTDGGVETGDVTPRANDEYTRIMTALEQPGPFPDRARREIGDRIEPPRTVFEWPYVGPIVSAALLLVPAALAVWFANTLAGEIDPVVGAAFDPAVAWAATLPEPFATMLASEYGFLSMGPFLFVWAGPTMLVFAVALGVYKNTGLITRMTVSLHPTMRRVGLSGRDLVRVVMGFGCNVPAVVNTRSCSDCTRCTTISAISFGSACSYQFPATLAVFAAVGMSWLVGPYLLVLAVTTLVYVAVIAPPEARQSSTVIDRRTFLQRPDPRAVAREAWSAMREFLVKALPIFVLITFVAALLDRVGVIDALGSVVGPAMSLFNLPADAALTVVLASIRKDGIALLTADGGASVALSPVQVLVTVYLAGVLLPCLVTAFTVAREVSARWALKMMARQAAAAIGFAIVLAWGGSILFG
;
A
#
# COMPACT_ATOMS: atom_id res chain seq x y z
N MET A 1 40.01 39.63 19.00
CA MET A 1 40.89 38.44 18.84
C MET A 1 40.16 37.30 19.54
N ASP A 2 39.14 36.77 18.91
CA ASP A 2 38.44 35.59 19.36
C ASP A 2 38.58 34.55 18.27
N SER A 3 39.32 33.50 18.62
CA SER A 3 39.57 32.33 17.77
C SER A 3 38.40 31.41 17.87
N ASP A 4 37.51 31.47 16.89
CA ASP A 4 36.44 30.51 16.67
C ASP A 4 37.07 29.22 16.12
N THR A 5 37.35 28.30 17.01
CA THR A 5 37.80 26.95 16.64
C THR A 5 36.61 26.16 16.18
N ALA A 6 36.32 26.22 14.87
CA ALA A 6 35.43 25.29 14.20
C ALA A 6 35.89 23.85 14.49
N LYS A 7 35.05 23.06 15.20
CA LYS A 7 35.22 21.62 15.30
C LYS A 7 35.23 21.02 13.89
N PRO A 8 36.22 20.19 13.52
CA PRO A 8 36.17 19.49 12.26
C PRO A 8 34.96 18.56 12.25
N ASP A 9 34.11 18.73 11.27
CA ASP A 9 33.04 17.83 10.91
C ASP A 9 33.67 16.46 10.58
N ARG A 10 33.61 15.53 11.54
CA ARG A 10 34.02 14.12 11.33
C ARG A 10 32.93 13.48 10.50
N ARG A 11 32.87 13.75 9.20
CA ARG A 11 32.40 12.79 8.22
C ARG A 11 33.43 11.65 8.22
N THR A 12 33.22 10.66 9.08
CA THR A 12 33.88 9.37 8.93
C THR A 12 33.57 8.89 7.51
N ASP A 13 34.61 8.58 6.74
CA ASP A 13 34.53 7.89 5.44
C ASP A 13 33.91 6.49 5.71
N ARG A 14 32.58 6.42 5.77
CA ARG A 14 31.87 5.14 5.89
C ARG A 14 31.82 4.52 4.52
N GLU A 15 32.15 3.26 4.44
CA GLU A 15 32.01 2.51 3.20
C GLU A 15 30.52 2.23 2.92
N THR A 16 30.07 2.52 1.70
CA THR A 16 28.70 2.27 1.29
C THR A 16 28.56 0.85 0.75
N VAL A 17 27.57 0.12 1.24
CA VAL A 17 27.22 -1.24 0.82
C VAL A 17 25.79 -1.24 0.30
N VAL A 18 25.61 -1.54 -0.99
CA VAL A 18 24.27 -1.64 -1.59
C VAL A 18 23.75 -3.06 -1.40
N VAL A 19 22.54 -3.19 -0.81
CA VAL A 19 21.91 -4.47 -0.54
C VAL A 19 20.94 -4.80 -1.67
N VAL A 20 21.27 -5.83 -2.44
CA VAL A 20 20.59 -6.21 -3.68
C VAL A 20 20.00 -7.62 -3.57
N GLY A 21 18.90 -7.86 -4.25
CA GLY A 21 18.24 -9.17 -4.32
C GLY A 21 16.82 -9.05 -4.83
N LYS A 22 16.22 -10.17 -5.18
CA LYS A 22 14.84 -10.20 -5.66
C LYS A 22 13.84 -9.72 -4.58
N GLU A 23 12.59 -9.54 -4.96
CA GLU A 23 11.56 -9.15 -4.00
C GLU A 23 11.33 -10.25 -2.94
N SER A 24 11.03 -9.85 -1.71
CA SER A 24 10.66 -10.72 -0.58
C SER A 24 11.74 -11.71 -0.12
N VAL A 25 13.00 -11.47 -0.43
CA VAL A 25 14.14 -12.28 0.04
C VAL A 25 14.66 -11.90 1.43
N GLY A 26 14.05 -10.93 2.11
CA GLY A 26 14.42 -10.55 3.48
C GLY A 26 15.44 -9.42 3.61
N LYS A 27 15.76 -8.64 2.56
CA LYS A 27 16.74 -7.54 2.57
C LYS A 27 16.52 -6.53 3.70
N SER A 28 15.34 -5.91 3.73
CA SER A 28 15.02 -4.86 4.72
C SER A 28 15.03 -5.40 6.16
N GLU A 29 14.68 -6.67 6.38
CA GLU A 29 14.79 -7.33 7.66
C GLU A 29 16.24 -7.51 8.07
N LEU A 30 17.06 -8.01 7.14
CA LEU A 30 18.50 -8.17 7.33
C LEU A 30 19.17 -6.84 7.70
N VAL A 31 18.93 -5.78 6.90
CA VAL A 31 19.50 -4.46 7.16
C VAL A 31 19.03 -3.89 8.50
N SER A 32 17.75 -4.02 8.82
CA SER A 32 17.19 -3.60 10.12
C SER A 32 17.84 -4.34 11.31
N SER A 33 18.08 -5.64 11.17
CA SER A 33 18.74 -6.46 12.18
C SER A 33 20.22 -6.10 12.33
N LEU A 34 20.92 -5.80 11.23
CA LEU A 34 22.33 -5.39 11.24
C LEU A 34 22.54 -3.98 11.80
N THR A 35 21.68 -3.04 11.48
CA THR A 35 21.85 -1.63 11.88
C THR A 35 21.18 -1.30 13.21
N GLY A 36 20.18 -2.12 13.63
CA GLY A 36 19.28 -1.84 14.75
C GLY A 36 18.40 -0.60 14.51
N ASP A 37 18.61 0.06 13.39
CA ASP A 37 17.74 1.13 12.94
C ASP A 37 16.48 0.52 12.36
N ARG A 38 15.35 1.06 12.76
CA ARG A 38 14.06 0.61 12.27
C ARG A 38 13.81 1.25 10.93
N PRO A 39 13.31 0.50 9.91
CA PRO A 39 12.94 1.10 8.63
C PRO A 39 12.08 2.33 8.86
N THR A 40 12.48 3.46 8.28
CA THR A 40 11.68 4.67 8.34
C THR A 40 10.36 4.40 7.64
N SER A 41 9.29 4.66 8.36
CA SER A 41 7.92 4.36 8.01
C SER A 41 7.54 4.76 6.58
N GLY A 42 7.11 3.85 5.79
CA GLY A 42 6.57 4.07 4.43
C GLY A 42 6.82 2.91 3.49
N ASN A 43 7.81 2.10 3.75
CA ASN A 43 8.09 0.92 2.96
C ASN A 43 7.43 -0.29 3.60
N PHE A 44 6.50 -0.85 2.88
CA PHE A 44 5.92 -2.12 3.23
C PHE A 44 6.99 -3.20 3.13
N ARG A 45 7.16 -4.05 4.15
CA ARG A 45 8.02 -5.24 4.06
C ARG A 45 7.69 -6.02 2.78
N GLY A 46 8.72 -6.26 1.95
CA GLY A 46 8.58 -6.91 0.66
C GLY A 46 8.29 -5.98 -0.51
N THR A 47 8.19 -4.65 -0.30
CA THR A 47 8.09 -3.66 -1.37
C THR A 47 8.78 -2.37 -0.94
N THR A 48 10.10 -2.39 -0.79
CA THR A 48 10.90 -1.17 -0.75
C THR A 48 10.70 -0.47 -2.08
N VAL A 49 10.14 0.73 -2.04
CA VAL A 49 9.74 1.47 -3.26
C VAL A 49 10.82 2.47 -3.67
N ARG A 50 11.67 2.85 -2.74
CA ARG A 50 12.87 3.68 -2.92
C ARG A 50 13.97 3.16 -2.02
N SER A 51 15.21 3.30 -2.47
CA SER A 51 16.37 2.97 -1.66
C SER A 51 16.38 3.78 -0.37
N GLU A 52 16.61 3.12 0.76
CA GLU A 52 16.76 3.72 2.09
C GLU A 52 18.15 3.50 2.62
N ARG A 53 18.70 4.48 3.33
CA ARG A 53 20.06 4.45 3.87
C ARG A 53 20.04 4.24 5.37
N TYR A 54 20.84 3.29 5.84
CA TYR A 54 21.00 2.91 7.24
C TYR A 54 22.47 2.95 7.60
N THR A 55 22.82 3.44 8.77
CA THR A 55 24.21 3.64 9.15
C THR A 55 24.59 2.82 10.37
N THR A 56 25.75 2.17 10.30
CA THR A 56 26.46 1.63 11.46
C THR A 56 27.69 2.50 11.78
N ALA A 57 28.56 2.03 12.67
CA ALA A 57 29.81 2.74 12.96
C ALA A 57 30.75 2.78 11.73
N GLU A 58 30.79 1.73 10.92
CA GLU A 58 31.75 1.50 9.85
C GLU A 58 31.14 1.55 8.44
N TYR A 59 29.88 1.12 8.30
CA TYR A 59 29.20 0.99 7.00
C TYR A 59 27.93 1.84 6.89
N GLU A 60 27.64 2.29 5.67
CA GLU A 60 26.35 2.81 5.26
C GLU A 60 25.67 1.77 4.38
N PHE A 61 24.60 1.15 4.84
CA PHE A 61 23.81 0.19 4.06
C PHE A 61 22.71 0.91 3.29
N VAL A 62 22.64 0.63 1.98
CA VAL A 62 21.56 1.11 1.11
C VAL A 62 20.62 -0.06 0.84
N ASP A 63 19.47 -0.09 1.53
CA ASP A 63 18.41 -1.08 1.26
C ASP A 63 17.69 -0.71 -0.03
N THR A 64 17.87 -1.52 -1.07
CA THR A 64 17.28 -1.27 -2.39
C THR A 64 15.93 -1.95 -2.56
N PRO A 65 15.06 -1.41 -3.45
CA PRO A 65 13.88 -2.13 -3.90
C PRO A 65 14.24 -3.51 -4.44
N GLY A 66 13.30 -4.46 -4.28
CA GLY A 66 13.47 -5.81 -4.83
C GLY A 66 13.52 -5.79 -6.36
N LEU A 67 14.51 -6.47 -6.93
CA LEU A 67 14.63 -6.62 -8.37
C LEU A 67 13.51 -7.51 -8.93
N VAL A 68 12.90 -7.06 -10.02
CA VAL A 68 11.94 -7.81 -10.82
C VAL A 68 12.50 -7.86 -12.24
N LEU A 69 13.19 -8.95 -12.57
CA LEU A 69 14.02 -9.04 -13.79
C LEU A 69 13.19 -9.07 -15.07
N ASP A 70 12.00 -9.63 -15.02
CA ASP A 70 11.09 -9.72 -16.17
C ASP A 70 10.27 -8.45 -16.43
N ALA A 71 10.48 -7.38 -15.63
CA ALA A 71 9.73 -6.15 -15.76
C ALA A 71 10.63 -4.93 -15.51
N ASP A 72 10.64 -4.00 -16.45
CA ASP A 72 11.29 -2.70 -16.29
C ASP A 72 10.45 -1.83 -15.33
N THR A 73 10.65 -2.03 -14.02
CA THR A 73 9.97 -1.26 -12.98
C THR A 73 10.80 -0.05 -12.55
N ALA A 74 10.12 1.02 -12.09
CA ALA A 74 10.82 2.15 -11.51
C ALA A 74 11.67 1.74 -10.28
N ALA A 75 11.23 0.72 -9.55
CA ALA A 75 11.93 0.14 -8.41
C ALA A 75 13.21 -0.61 -8.85
N THR A 76 13.15 -1.40 -9.92
CA THR A 76 14.33 -2.09 -10.49
C THR A 76 15.36 -1.08 -10.99
N ARG A 77 14.92 -0.03 -11.68
CA ARG A 77 15.83 1.04 -12.15
C ARG A 77 16.50 1.80 -11.00
N ASP A 78 15.78 2.07 -9.91
CA ASP A 78 16.33 2.70 -8.71
C ASP A 78 17.41 1.80 -8.08
N ALA A 79 17.16 0.50 -7.93
CA ALA A 79 18.13 -0.45 -7.41
C ALA A 79 19.40 -0.53 -8.26
N LEU A 80 19.27 -0.62 -9.59
CA LEU A 80 20.40 -0.67 -10.51
C LEU A 80 21.21 0.63 -10.47
N SER A 81 20.55 1.81 -10.43
CA SER A 81 21.25 3.08 -10.34
C SER A 81 22.07 3.25 -9.05
N GLN A 82 21.63 2.68 -7.94
CA GLN A 82 22.38 2.70 -6.68
C GLN A 82 23.60 1.75 -6.76
N MET A 83 23.51 0.65 -7.51
CA MET A 83 24.64 -0.24 -7.74
C MET A 83 25.72 0.44 -8.58
N ASP A 84 25.36 1.13 -9.66
CA ASP A 84 26.30 1.84 -10.54
C ASP A 84 27.13 2.92 -9.80
N GLU A 85 26.62 3.42 -8.67
CA GLU A 85 27.28 4.43 -7.83
C GLU A 85 28.22 3.84 -6.77
N THR A 86 28.28 2.49 -6.61
CA THR A 86 28.92 1.85 -5.45
C THR A 86 29.74 0.64 -5.88
N GLU A 87 30.93 0.49 -5.29
CA GLU A 87 31.82 -0.66 -5.56
C GLU A 87 31.46 -1.92 -4.77
N ARG A 88 30.73 -1.78 -3.64
CA ARG A 88 30.43 -2.90 -2.74
C ARG A 88 28.95 -3.28 -2.75
N VAL A 89 28.68 -4.56 -2.98
CA VAL A 89 27.33 -5.13 -3.06
C VAL A 89 27.18 -6.27 -2.05
N MET A 90 26.08 -6.26 -1.30
CA MET A 90 25.59 -7.40 -0.53
C MET A 90 24.45 -8.05 -1.31
N LEU A 91 24.72 -9.19 -1.92
CA LEU A 91 23.71 -9.94 -2.67
C LEU A 91 22.91 -10.84 -1.73
N VAL A 92 21.59 -10.65 -1.66
CA VAL A 92 20.71 -11.39 -0.77
C VAL A 92 19.85 -12.36 -1.58
N VAL A 93 19.98 -13.65 -1.27
CA VAL A 93 19.25 -14.75 -1.91
C VAL A 93 18.55 -15.60 -0.84
N PRO A 94 17.36 -16.15 -1.09
CA PRO A 94 16.68 -17.02 -0.13
C PRO A 94 17.21 -18.44 -0.26
N ALA A 95 17.30 -19.17 0.85
CA ALA A 95 17.70 -20.58 0.88
C ALA A 95 16.81 -21.50 0.02
N THR A 96 15.61 -21.06 -0.33
CA THR A 96 14.66 -21.81 -1.18
C THR A 96 15.03 -21.86 -2.65
N ASP A 97 15.78 -20.88 -3.15
CA ASP A 97 16.01 -20.69 -4.59
C ASP A 97 17.41 -20.16 -4.88
N VAL A 98 18.43 -20.62 -4.13
CA VAL A 98 19.82 -20.11 -4.25
C VAL A 98 20.34 -20.17 -5.67
N ASP A 99 20.28 -21.34 -6.31
CA ASP A 99 20.82 -21.55 -7.65
C ASP A 99 20.15 -20.66 -8.70
N SER A 100 18.81 -20.66 -8.72
CA SER A 100 18.02 -19.81 -9.64
C SER A 100 18.24 -18.31 -9.41
N ASP A 101 18.44 -17.89 -8.16
CA ASP A 101 18.65 -16.47 -7.85
C ASP A 101 20.07 -16.03 -8.20
N LEU A 102 21.04 -16.89 -8.02
CA LEU A 102 22.42 -16.64 -8.44
C LEU A 102 22.53 -16.56 -9.97
N ASP A 103 21.89 -17.49 -10.70
CA ASP A 103 21.90 -17.45 -12.18
C ASP A 103 21.31 -16.14 -12.71
N ASP A 104 20.29 -15.63 -12.07
CA ASP A 104 19.60 -14.41 -12.49
C ASP A 104 20.32 -13.12 -12.05
N LEU A 105 21.01 -13.13 -10.91
CA LEU A 105 21.53 -11.92 -10.27
C LEU A 105 23.04 -11.72 -10.45
N LEU A 106 23.84 -12.80 -10.57
CA LEU A 106 25.29 -12.67 -10.76
C LEU A 106 25.66 -11.83 -11.98
N PRO A 107 25.01 -11.97 -13.16
CA PRO A 107 25.32 -11.12 -14.31
C PRO A 107 25.08 -9.63 -14.08
N LEU A 108 24.26 -9.26 -13.09
CA LEU A 108 23.99 -7.86 -12.76
C LEU A 108 25.03 -7.24 -11.83
N VAL A 109 25.76 -8.07 -11.09
CA VAL A 109 26.75 -7.64 -10.08
C VAL A 109 28.20 -7.99 -10.47
N GLU A 110 28.45 -8.47 -11.69
CA GLU A 110 29.72 -9.01 -12.18
C GLU A 110 30.94 -8.13 -11.88
N ASP A 111 30.83 -6.82 -12.02
CA ASP A 111 31.97 -5.89 -11.84
C ASP A 111 32.12 -5.36 -10.40
N HIS A 112 31.36 -5.89 -9.44
CA HIS A 112 31.34 -5.41 -8.07
C HIS A 112 32.08 -6.34 -7.12
N LEU A 113 32.54 -5.78 -6.00
CA LEU A 113 33.06 -6.54 -4.86
C LEU A 113 31.96 -6.74 -3.83
N GLY A 114 31.94 -7.90 -3.18
CA GLY A 114 30.93 -8.07 -2.13
C GLY A 114 30.87 -9.45 -1.52
N MET A 115 29.69 -9.74 -0.98
CA MET A 115 29.36 -11.01 -0.34
C MET A 115 27.93 -11.44 -0.70
N ILE A 116 27.64 -12.72 -0.47
CA ILE A 116 26.31 -13.29 -0.64
C ILE A 116 25.75 -13.63 0.75
N VAL A 117 24.52 -13.19 1.04
CA VAL A 117 23.78 -13.57 2.25
C VAL A 117 22.63 -14.48 1.87
N VAL A 118 22.60 -15.68 2.45
CA VAL A 118 21.53 -16.65 2.24
C VAL A 118 20.55 -16.56 3.41
N THR A 119 19.38 -16.00 3.16
CA THR A 119 18.32 -15.81 4.17
C THR A 119 17.40 -17.03 4.28
N PHE A 120 16.52 -17.04 5.30
CA PHE A 120 15.63 -18.16 5.63
C PHE A 120 16.38 -19.45 5.95
N TRP A 121 17.59 -19.36 6.49
CA TRP A 121 18.40 -20.51 6.85
C TRP A 121 17.79 -21.32 8.00
N ASP A 122 17.01 -20.69 8.87
CA ASP A 122 16.21 -21.32 9.92
C ASP A 122 15.15 -22.32 9.40
N LYS A 123 14.92 -22.37 8.09
CA LYS A 123 13.99 -23.29 7.41
C LYS A 123 14.69 -24.46 6.74
N VAL A 124 16.01 -24.43 6.74
CA VAL A 124 16.85 -25.50 6.18
C VAL A 124 17.08 -26.55 7.27
N ASP A 125 16.81 -27.80 6.96
CA ASP A 125 17.30 -28.88 7.82
C ASP A 125 18.83 -28.90 7.69
N GLU A 126 19.54 -28.36 8.67
CA GLU A 126 20.99 -28.37 8.70
C GLU A 126 21.51 -29.79 8.77
N THR A 127 21.82 -30.33 7.62
CA THR A 127 22.64 -31.53 7.50
C THR A 127 24.08 -31.09 7.27
N ASP A 128 25.05 -31.90 7.71
CA ASP A 128 26.48 -31.67 7.41
C ASP A 128 26.74 -31.53 5.88
N GLU A 129 25.85 -32.02 5.06
CA GLU A 129 25.93 -32.01 3.60
C GLU A 129 25.53 -30.63 3.04
N THR A 130 24.48 -29.99 3.57
CA THR A 130 24.00 -28.69 3.12
C THR A 130 25.02 -27.57 3.44
N GLY A 131 25.60 -27.61 4.66
CA GLY A 131 26.66 -26.67 5.04
C GLY A 131 27.90 -26.76 4.15
N ARG A 132 28.35 -28.00 3.85
CA ARG A 132 29.48 -28.24 2.94
C ARG A 132 29.20 -27.80 1.51
N SER A 133 27.99 -27.98 1.02
CA SER A 133 27.60 -27.53 -0.32
C SER A 133 27.71 -26.02 -0.44
N LEU A 134 27.32 -25.28 0.60
CA LEU A 134 27.44 -23.82 0.65
C LEU A 134 28.90 -23.35 0.72
N GLU A 135 29.75 -24.03 1.50
CA GLU A 135 31.18 -23.75 1.59
C GLU A 135 31.87 -24.02 0.25
N MET A 136 31.53 -25.12 -0.43
CA MET A 136 32.05 -25.44 -1.76
C MET A 136 31.60 -24.42 -2.81
N LEU A 137 30.36 -23.94 -2.74
CA LEU A 137 29.87 -22.89 -3.63
C LEU A 137 30.62 -21.57 -3.39
N SER A 138 30.82 -21.19 -2.14
CA SER A 138 31.60 -19.99 -1.78
C SER A 138 33.05 -20.07 -2.32
N ALA A 139 33.68 -21.22 -2.21
CA ALA A 139 35.03 -21.45 -2.76
C ALA A 139 35.05 -21.39 -4.30
N ASP A 140 34.02 -21.91 -4.97
CA ASP A 140 33.90 -21.90 -6.44
C ASP A 140 33.66 -20.49 -7.00
N LEU A 141 32.82 -19.70 -6.32
CA LEU A 141 32.52 -18.32 -6.70
C LEU A 141 33.66 -17.36 -6.33
N GLY A 142 34.48 -17.68 -5.34
CA GLY A 142 35.46 -16.76 -4.78
C GLY A 142 34.85 -15.60 -3.98
N VAL A 143 33.59 -15.72 -3.60
CA VAL A 143 32.81 -14.72 -2.87
C VAL A 143 32.35 -15.30 -1.53
N PRO A 144 32.50 -14.59 -0.40
CA PRO A 144 32.01 -15.07 0.89
C PRO A 144 30.50 -15.28 0.86
N ILE A 145 30.02 -16.45 1.34
CA ILE A 145 28.60 -16.77 1.48
C ILE A 145 28.30 -16.98 2.96
N VAL A 146 27.33 -16.22 3.50
CA VAL A 146 26.93 -16.29 4.91
C VAL A 146 25.45 -16.66 5.01
N PRO A 147 25.11 -17.87 5.52
CA PRO A 147 23.73 -18.22 5.81
C PRO A 147 23.29 -17.57 7.13
N VAL A 148 22.04 -17.02 7.14
CA VAL A 148 21.52 -16.29 8.29
C VAL A 148 20.01 -16.49 8.47
N ASP A 149 19.57 -16.40 9.75
CA ASP A 149 18.19 -16.00 10.06
C ASP A 149 18.11 -14.47 10.17
N ALA A 150 17.62 -13.81 9.13
CA ALA A 150 17.55 -12.35 9.07
C ALA A 150 16.75 -11.71 10.24
N ARG A 151 16.01 -12.49 11.01
CA ARG A 151 15.18 -12.03 12.13
C ARG A 151 15.86 -12.13 13.51
N ASP A 152 16.84 -12.99 13.63
CA ASP A 152 17.45 -13.35 14.91
C ASP A 152 18.96 -13.03 14.96
N ILE A 153 19.38 -12.00 14.24
CA ILE A 153 20.77 -11.52 14.28
C ILE A 153 20.96 -10.69 15.54
N ASP A 154 21.61 -11.30 16.57
CA ASP A 154 21.96 -10.63 17.81
C ASP A 154 23.15 -9.68 17.61
N ARG A 155 22.95 -8.41 17.94
CA ARG A 155 24.01 -7.39 17.91
C ARG A 155 24.80 -7.38 19.22
N PRO A 156 26.12 -7.19 19.17
CA PRO A 156 26.87 -6.87 20.37
C PRO A 156 26.38 -5.54 20.95
N MET A 157 25.88 -5.57 22.19
CA MET A 157 25.41 -4.36 22.90
C MET A 157 26.61 -3.47 23.21
N THR A 158 26.80 -2.41 22.43
CA THR A 158 27.76 -1.33 22.76
C THR A 158 27.06 -0.26 23.58
N ASP A 159 26.69 -0.60 24.83
CA ASP A 159 26.35 0.42 25.84
C ASP A 159 27.15 0.17 27.12
N GLY A 160 27.77 1.25 27.60
CA GLY A 160 28.70 1.25 28.75
C GLY A 160 28.05 0.86 30.08
N GLY A 161 27.72 -0.40 30.24
CA GLY A 161 27.18 -0.99 31.45
C GLY A 161 27.92 -2.30 31.79
N VAL A 162 28.84 -2.19 32.74
CA VAL A 162 29.41 -3.21 33.61
C VAL A 162 29.18 -4.67 33.20
N GLU A 163 30.26 -5.31 32.79
CA GLU A 163 30.42 -6.77 32.70
C GLU A 163 30.01 -7.46 34.00
N THR A 164 28.96 -8.21 33.98
CA THR A 164 28.73 -9.28 34.96
C THR A 164 28.40 -10.57 34.24
N GLY A 165 29.41 -11.43 34.14
CA GLY A 165 29.31 -12.87 34.25
C GLY A 165 28.71 -13.64 33.09
N ASP A 166 29.57 -14.42 32.45
CA ASP A 166 29.25 -15.66 31.70
C ASP A 166 28.32 -15.52 30.47
N VAL A 167 28.80 -14.80 29.47
CA VAL A 167 28.22 -14.85 28.11
C VAL A 167 28.88 -16.02 27.38
N THR A 168 28.17 -17.10 27.25
CA THR A 168 28.55 -18.20 26.35
C THR A 168 28.66 -17.70 24.90
N PRO A 169 29.68 -18.12 24.12
CA PRO A 169 30.01 -17.57 22.81
C PRO A 169 29.01 -17.93 21.66
N ARG A 170 27.76 -18.17 21.93
CA ARG A 170 26.77 -18.62 20.96
C ARG A 170 25.90 -17.52 20.32
N ALA A 171 25.89 -16.33 20.90
CA ALA A 171 24.96 -15.27 20.48
C ALA A 171 25.50 -14.28 19.42
N ASN A 172 26.79 -14.32 19.09
CA ASN A 172 27.44 -13.30 18.24
C ASN A 172 27.92 -13.83 16.88
N ASP A 173 27.56 -15.03 16.48
CA ASP A 173 28.23 -15.66 15.34
C ASP A 173 27.78 -15.06 13.99
N GLU A 174 26.49 -14.83 13.76
CA GLU A 174 25.98 -14.37 12.45
C GLU A 174 26.37 -12.92 12.15
N TYR A 175 26.19 -12.00 13.10
CA TYR A 175 26.61 -10.61 12.94
C TYR A 175 28.10 -10.50 12.63
N THR A 176 28.94 -11.18 13.42
CA THR A 176 30.39 -11.17 13.26
C THR A 176 30.79 -11.78 11.91
N ARG A 177 30.15 -12.86 11.47
CA ARG A 177 30.42 -13.50 10.16
C ARG A 177 30.08 -12.56 9.01
N ILE A 178 28.97 -11.84 9.07
CA ILE A 178 28.59 -10.85 8.04
C ILE A 178 29.62 -9.71 8.01
N MET A 179 29.99 -9.14 9.16
CA MET A 179 30.96 -8.04 9.20
C MET A 179 32.33 -8.49 8.71
N THR A 180 32.82 -9.66 9.11
CA THR A 180 34.08 -10.22 8.61
C THR A 180 34.05 -10.47 7.09
N ALA A 181 32.92 -10.94 6.56
CA ALA A 181 32.75 -11.14 5.12
C ALA A 181 32.74 -9.81 4.35
N LEU A 182 32.21 -8.72 4.94
CA LEU A 182 32.28 -7.37 4.36
C LEU A 182 33.69 -6.78 4.39
N GLU A 183 34.51 -7.12 5.38
CA GLU A 183 35.93 -6.72 5.42
C GLU A 183 36.77 -7.40 4.34
N GLN A 184 36.36 -8.60 3.90
CA GLN A 184 37.06 -9.41 2.88
C GLN A 184 36.13 -9.75 1.72
N PRO A 185 35.64 -8.75 0.96
CA PRO A 185 34.73 -8.98 -0.13
C PRO A 185 35.43 -9.70 -1.30
N GLY A 186 34.70 -10.57 -1.99
CA GLY A 186 35.16 -11.21 -3.22
C GLY A 186 34.58 -10.53 -4.47
N PRO A 187 35.26 -10.64 -5.62
CA PRO A 187 34.70 -10.19 -6.90
C PRO A 187 33.61 -11.16 -7.38
N PHE A 188 32.47 -10.63 -7.76
CA PHE A 188 31.39 -11.47 -8.30
C PHE A 188 31.74 -12.00 -9.69
N PRO A 189 31.59 -13.32 -9.94
CA PRO A 189 31.71 -13.89 -11.28
C PRO A 189 30.43 -13.67 -12.08
N ASP A 190 30.53 -13.75 -13.41
CA ASP A 190 29.39 -13.74 -14.34
C ASP A 190 28.37 -14.86 -14.05
N ARG A 191 28.85 -16.05 -13.68
CA ARG A 191 28.01 -17.24 -13.44
C ARG A 191 28.55 -18.14 -12.35
N ALA A 192 27.64 -18.81 -11.65
CA ALA A 192 27.97 -19.94 -10.82
C ALA A 192 28.31 -21.18 -11.70
N ARG A 193 29.43 -21.81 -11.43
CA ARG A 193 29.83 -23.07 -12.11
C ARG A 193 29.27 -24.31 -11.43
N ARG A 194 28.82 -24.15 -10.21
CA ARG A 194 28.29 -25.21 -9.37
C ARG A 194 26.92 -24.85 -8.86
N GLU A 195 25.99 -25.79 -8.89
CA GLU A 195 24.67 -25.69 -8.29
C GLU A 195 24.68 -26.38 -6.94
N ILE A 196 23.94 -25.87 -5.96
CA ILE A 196 23.75 -26.56 -4.67
C ILE A 196 22.86 -27.79 -4.88
N GLY A 197 21.95 -27.75 -5.85
CA GLY A 197 21.07 -28.85 -6.21
C GLY A 197 19.93 -29.13 -5.22
N ASP A 198 20.00 -28.60 -4.02
CA ASP A 198 18.97 -28.75 -2.99
C ASP A 198 17.96 -27.62 -3.05
N ARG A 199 16.84 -27.86 -3.70
CA ARG A 199 15.72 -26.93 -3.73
C ARG A 199 14.78 -27.23 -2.56
N ILE A 200 14.75 -26.35 -1.57
CA ILE A 200 13.82 -26.47 -0.45
C ILE A 200 12.46 -25.93 -0.88
N GLU A 201 11.53 -26.84 -1.19
CA GLU A 201 10.17 -26.44 -1.55
C GLU A 201 9.31 -26.20 -0.29
N PRO A 202 8.76 -24.99 -0.11
CA PRO A 202 7.78 -24.74 0.94
C PRO A 202 6.56 -25.65 0.80
N PRO A 203 5.97 -26.15 1.90
CA PRO A 203 4.86 -27.10 1.85
C PRO A 203 3.67 -26.55 1.09
N ARG A 204 2.99 -27.39 0.31
CA ARG A 204 1.75 -27.04 -0.38
C ARG A 204 0.66 -26.74 0.62
N THR A 205 -0.10 -25.68 0.34
CA THR A 205 -1.23 -25.24 1.15
C THR A 205 -2.51 -25.17 0.31
N VAL A 206 -3.61 -24.76 0.91
CA VAL A 206 -4.90 -24.60 0.23
C VAL A 206 -4.85 -23.58 -0.91
N PHE A 207 -3.88 -22.64 -0.87
CA PHE A 207 -3.72 -21.59 -1.89
C PHE A 207 -3.30 -22.13 -3.27
N GLU A 208 -2.61 -23.25 -3.32
CA GLU A 208 -2.16 -23.89 -4.55
C GLU A 208 -3.22 -24.84 -5.17
N TRP A 209 -4.37 -25.04 -4.49
CA TRP A 209 -5.43 -25.87 -5.04
C TRP A 209 -6.16 -25.11 -6.16
N PRO A 210 -6.32 -25.73 -7.35
CA PRO A 210 -7.07 -25.12 -8.44
C PRO A 210 -8.52 -24.87 -7.97
N TYR A 211 -9.09 -23.72 -8.33
CA TYR A 211 -10.42 -23.24 -7.95
C TYR A 211 -10.59 -22.84 -6.46
N VAL A 212 -10.07 -23.62 -5.51
CA VAL A 212 -10.22 -23.32 -4.06
C VAL A 212 -9.28 -22.21 -3.64
N GLY A 213 -8.04 -22.26 -4.08
CA GLY A 213 -7.03 -21.23 -3.75
C GLY A 213 -7.48 -19.80 -4.05
N PRO A 214 -7.95 -19.49 -5.28
CA PRO A 214 -8.47 -18.17 -5.61
C PRO A 214 -9.67 -17.74 -4.76
N ILE A 215 -10.58 -18.68 -4.43
CA ILE A 215 -11.75 -18.38 -3.57
C ILE A 215 -11.30 -18.05 -2.15
N VAL A 216 -10.42 -18.87 -1.57
CA VAL A 216 -9.89 -18.64 -0.22
C VAL A 216 -9.08 -17.33 -0.18
N SER A 217 -8.27 -17.07 -1.20
CA SER A 217 -7.51 -15.83 -1.31
C SER A 217 -8.42 -14.59 -1.41
N ALA A 218 -9.47 -14.66 -2.22
CA ALA A 218 -10.46 -13.60 -2.32
C ALA A 218 -11.23 -13.40 -1.00
N ALA A 219 -11.62 -14.50 -0.34
CA ALA A 219 -12.28 -14.44 0.96
C ALA A 219 -11.37 -13.79 2.03
N LEU A 220 -10.10 -14.17 2.09
CA LEU A 220 -9.13 -13.58 3.01
C LEU A 220 -8.86 -12.10 2.75
N LEU A 221 -9.01 -11.63 1.51
CA LEU A 221 -8.91 -10.21 1.21
C LEU A 221 -10.18 -9.45 1.57
N LEU A 222 -11.35 -9.99 1.24
CA LEU A 222 -12.61 -9.27 1.33
C LEU A 222 -13.26 -9.37 2.73
N VAL A 223 -13.17 -10.53 3.40
CA VAL A 223 -13.83 -10.72 4.70
C VAL A 223 -13.22 -9.83 5.79
N PRO A 224 -11.89 -9.80 5.99
CA PRO A 224 -11.30 -8.87 6.97
C PRO A 224 -11.52 -7.41 6.60
N ALA A 225 -11.57 -7.07 5.31
CA ALA A 225 -11.93 -5.73 4.86
C ALA A 225 -13.36 -5.36 5.27
N ALA A 226 -14.33 -6.24 5.03
CA ALA A 226 -15.72 -6.05 5.43
C ALA A 226 -15.88 -5.97 6.96
N LEU A 227 -15.19 -6.85 7.70
CA LEU A 227 -15.18 -6.83 9.17
C LEU A 227 -14.53 -5.55 9.72
N ALA A 228 -13.45 -5.08 9.11
CA ALA A 228 -12.80 -3.83 9.50
C ALA A 228 -13.75 -2.64 9.39
N VAL A 229 -14.44 -2.55 8.26
CA VAL A 229 -15.42 -1.48 8.03
C VAL A 229 -16.60 -1.60 8.99
N TRP A 230 -17.14 -2.82 9.18
CA TRP A 230 -18.24 -3.04 10.11
C TRP A 230 -17.88 -2.68 11.55
N PHE A 231 -16.73 -3.16 12.03
CA PHE A 231 -16.24 -2.86 13.38
C PHE A 231 -15.97 -1.37 13.56
N ALA A 232 -15.29 -0.74 12.60
CA ALA A 232 -14.97 0.67 12.65
C ALA A 232 -16.24 1.55 12.65
N ASN A 233 -17.26 1.20 11.85
CA ASN A 233 -18.52 1.92 11.84
C ASN A 233 -19.28 1.81 13.17
N THR A 234 -19.32 0.61 13.76
CA THR A 234 -19.94 0.42 15.06
C THR A 234 -19.23 1.27 16.13
N LEU A 235 -17.89 1.22 16.14
CA LEU A 235 -17.08 2.00 17.07
C LEU A 235 -17.24 3.52 16.84
N ALA A 236 -17.22 3.95 15.58
CA ALA A 236 -17.41 5.35 15.22
C ALA A 236 -18.79 5.86 15.66
N GLY A 237 -19.85 5.08 15.45
CA GLY A 237 -21.20 5.45 15.88
C GLY A 237 -21.36 5.66 17.39
N GLU A 238 -20.60 4.92 18.20
CA GLU A 238 -20.56 5.11 19.66
C GLU A 238 -19.72 6.33 20.09
N ILE A 239 -18.65 6.62 19.36
CA ILE A 239 -17.72 7.72 19.68
C ILE A 239 -18.24 9.06 19.13
N ASP A 240 -18.92 9.06 18.01
CA ASP A 240 -19.39 10.24 17.28
C ASP A 240 -20.15 11.25 18.17
N PRO A 241 -21.18 10.85 18.96
CA PRO A 241 -21.89 11.78 19.85
C PRO A 241 -21.00 12.38 20.93
N VAL A 242 -20.04 11.62 21.44
CA VAL A 242 -19.12 12.07 22.49
C VAL A 242 -18.16 13.12 21.93
N VAL A 243 -17.63 12.88 20.73
CA VAL A 243 -16.76 13.84 20.04
C VAL A 243 -17.54 15.08 19.64
N GLY A 244 -18.77 14.94 19.13
CA GLY A 244 -19.67 16.06 18.84
C GLY A 244 -19.82 16.96 20.05
N ALA A 245 -20.29 16.43 21.17
CA ALA A 245 -20.47 17.18 22.41
C ALA A 245 -19.17 17.83 22.93
N ALA A 246 -18.01 17.24 22.69
CA ALA A 246 -16.73 17.80 23.09
C ALA A 246 -16.29 18.97 22.19
N PHE A 247 -16.63 18.94 20.90
CA PHE A 247 -16.25 19.97 19.94
C PHE A 247 -17.30 21.06 19.72
N ASP A 248 -18.57 20.83 20.07
CA ASP A 248 -19.65 21.82 19.98
C ASP A 248 -19.30 23.19 20.57
N PRO A 249 -18.68 23.30 21.76
CA PRO A 249 -18.28 24.61 22.30
C PRO A 249 -17.24 25.32 21.44
N ALA A 250 -16.31 24.57 20.83
CA ALA A 250 -15.27 25.12 19.96
C ALA A 250 -15.87 25.59 18.62
N VAL A 251 -16.83 24.85 18.07
CA VAL A 251 -17.58 25.22 16.87
C VAL A 251 -18.42 26.46 17.13
N ALA A 252 -19.13 26.52 18.25
CA ALA A 252 -19.92 27.67 18.66
C ALA A 252 -19.03 28.93 18.84
N TRP A 253 -17.86 28.79 19.46
CA TRP A 253 -16.90 29.88 19.57
C TRP A 253 -16.38 30.32 18.19
N ALA A 254 -16.00 29.38 17.32
CA ALA A 254 -15.50 29.70 15.99
C ALA A 254 -16.55 30.40 15.11
N ALA A 255 -17.83 30.09 15.30
CA ALA A 255 -18.93 30.77 14.62
C ALA A 255 -19.06 32.26 15.00
N THR A 256 -18.46 32.70 16.11
CA THR A 256 -18.43 34.12 16.52
C THR A 256 -17.27 34.90 15.91
N LEU A 257 -16.36 34.26 15.20
CA LEU A 257 -15.20 34.91 14.58
C LEU A 257 -15.62 35.75 13.36
N PRO A 258 -14.81 36.76 13.00
CA PRO A 258 -15.03 37.50 11.75
C PRO A 258 -14.93 36.58 10.51
N GLU A 259 -15.75 36.86 9.52
CA GLU A 259 -15.62 36.22 8.21
C GLU A 259 -14.28 36.61 7.51
N PRO A 260 -13.58 35.70 6.86
CA PRO A 260 -14.01 34.32 6.45
C PRO A 260 -13.70 33.22 7.46
N PHE A 261 -13.15 33.52 8.64
CA PHE A 261 -12.70 32.51 9.61
C PHE A 261 -13.88 31.71 10.19
N ALA A 262 -15.02 32.35 10.44
CA ALA A 262 -16.22 31.65 10.89
C ALA A 262 -16.65 30.58 9.90
N THR A 263 -16.75 30.92 8.62
CA THR A 263 -17.08 29.93 7.56
C THR A 263 -16.04 28.82 7.47
N MET A 264 -14.74 29.12 7.51
CA MET A 264 -13.67 28.13 7.37
C MET A 264 -13.60 27.15 8.55
N LEU A 265 -14.00 27.56 9.76
CA LEU A 265 -13.86 26.77 10.97
C LEU A 265 -15.16 26.12 11.42
N ALA A 266 -16.28 26.81 11.32
CA ALA A 266 -17.55 26.46 11.97
C ALA A 266 -18.72 26.22 11.00
N SER A 267 -18.55 26.45 9.67
CA SER A 267 -19.59 26.08 8.71
C SER A 267 -19.82 24.56 8.70
N GLU A 268 -20.84 24.11 8.01
CA GLU A 268 -21.11 22.68 7.78
C GLU A 268 -19.89 21.93 7.23
N TYR A 269 -19.08 22.61 6.42
CA TYR A 269 -17.81 22.08 5.87
C TYR A 269 -16.58 22.62 6.61
N GLY A 270 -16.75 23.20 7.78
CA GLY A 270 -15.66 23.82 8.57
C GLY A 270 -14.71 22.80 9.17
N PHE A 271 -13.48 23.24 9.43
CA PHE A 271 -12.46 22.34 9.99
C PHE A 271 -12.82 21.78 11.37
N LEU A 272 -13.39 22.60 12.26
CA LEU A 272 -13.81 22.14 13.60
C LEU A 272 -15.08 21.29 13.57
N SER A 273 -15.97 21.56 12.60
CA SER A 273 -17.21 20.81 12.44
C SER A 273 -16.97 19.42 11.85
N MET A 274 -16.00 19.27 10.91
CA MET A 274 -15.80 18.01 10.18
C MET A 274 -14.47 17.31 10.48
N GLY A 275 -13.42 18.05 10.90
CA GLY A 275 -12.09 17.47 11.11
C GLY A 275 -12.05 16.35 12.16
N PRO A 276 -12.63 16.52 13.35
CA PRO A 276 -12.68 15.48 14.36
C PRO A 276 -13.42 14.22 13.91
N PHE A 277 -14.52 14.39 13.18
CA PHE A 277 -15.33 13.27 12.67
C PHE A 277 -14.60 12.50 11.57
N LEU A 278 -13.75 13.16 10.77
CA LEU A 278 -12.88 12.45 9.85
C LEU A 278 -12.03 11.40 10.57
N PHE A 279 -11.44 11.80 11.71
CA PHE A 279 -10.61 10.89 12.49
C PHE A 279 -11.43 9.77 13.14
N VAL A 280 -12.63 10.07 13.65
CA VAL A 280 -13.53 9.09 14.25
C VAL A 280 -13.96 8.01 13.25
N TRP A 281 -14.30 8.40 12.02
CA TRP A 281 -14.77 7.46 11.00
C TRP A 281 -13.67 6.78 10.21
N ALA A 282 -12.58 7.48 9.87
CA ALA A 282 -11.50 6.90 9.09
C ALA A 282 -10.42 6.21 9.94
N GLY A 283 -10.12 6.72 11.12
CA GLY A 283 -9.04 6.24 11.98
C GLY A 283 -9.15 4.76 12.35
N PRO A 284 -10.27 4.30 12.93
CA PRO A 284 -10.45 2.89 13.29
C PRO A 284 -10.38 1.96 12.08
N THR A 285 -11.00 2.35 10.96
CA THR A 285 -10.96 1.56 9.73
C THR A 285 -9.52 1.41 9.22
N MET A 286 -8.78 2.51 9.18
CA MET A 286 -7.37 2.50 8.76
C MET A 286 -6.50 1.64 9.69
N LEU A 287 -6.74 1.71 11.00
CA LEU A 287 -6.00 0.91 11.99
C LEU A 287 -6.22 -0.59 11.77
N VAL A 288 -7.48 -1.03 11.64
CA VAL A 288 -7.82 -2.45 11.44
C VAL A 288 -7.25 -2.96 10.12
N PHE A 289 -7.36 -2.17 9.05
CA PHE A 289 -6.73 -2.50 7.76
C PHE A 289 -5.22 -2.62 7.87
N ALA A 290 -4.57 -1.69 8.56
CA ALA A 290 -3.12 -1.70 8.74
C ALA A 290 -2.65 -2.93 9.54
N VAL A 291 -3.40 -3.32 10.58
CA VAL A 291 -3.14 -4.55 11.34
C VAL A 291 -3.31 -5.78 10.46
N ALA A 292 -4.43 -5.91 9.73
CA ALA A 292 -4.68 -7.05 8.85
C ALA A 292 -3.59 -7.18 7.78
N LEU A 293 -3.23 -6.06 7.15
CA LEU A 293 -2.17 -6.03 6.15
C LEU A 293 -0.79 -6.36 6.75
N GLY A 294 -0.50 -5.87 7.94
CA GLY A 294 0.71 -6.20 8.69
C GLY A 294 0.81 -7.70 8.99
N VAL A 295 -0.29 -8.34 9.38
CA VAL A 295 -0.36 -9.79 9.54
C VAL A 295 -0.08 -10.51 8.22
N TYR A 296 -0.77 -10.14 7.13
CA TYR A 296 -0.60 -10.80 5.84
C TYR A 296 0.82 -10.70 5.28
N LYS A 297 1.49 -9.58 5.50
CA LYS A 297 2.87 -9.37 5.09
C LYS A 297 3.85 -10.17 5.94
N ASN A 298 3.68 -10.10 7.26
CA ASN A 298 4.56 -10.78 8.19
C ASN A 298 4.50 -12.30 8.08
N THR A 299 3.34 -12.84 7.70
CA THR A 299 3.12 -14.29 7.57
C THR A 299 3.46 -14.86 6.20
N GLY A 300 3.74 -14.02 5.19
CA GLY A 300 3.92 -14.46 3.80
C GLY A 300 2.61 -14.80 3.08
N LEU A 301 1.45 -14.66 3.73
CA LEU A 301 0.13 -14.93 3.14
C LEU A 301 -0.11 -14.09 1.89
N ILE A 302 0.34 -12.83 1.89
CA ILE A 302 0.13 -11.92 0.75
C ILE A 302 0.74 -12.48 -0.53
N THR A 303 1.92 -13.08 -0.46
CA THR A 303 2.60 -13.66 -1.63
C THR A 303 1.82 -14.87 -2.14
N ARG A 304 1.39 -15.78 -1.27
CA ARG A 304 0.58 -16.96 -1.68
C ARG A 304 -0.76 -16.57 -2.27
N MET A 305 -1.47 -15.62 -1.65
CA MET A 305 -2.73 -15.09 -2.18
C MET A 305 -2.54 -14.46 -3.56
N THR A 306 -1.45 -13.71 -3.74
CA THR A 306 -1.08 -13.07 -5.00
C THR A 306 -0.89 -14.10 -6.12
N VAL A 307 -0.10 -15.14 -5.87
CA VAL A 307 0.14 -16.24 -6.83
C VAL A 307 -1.18 -16.93 -7.19
N SER A 308 -1.99 -17.25 -6.19
CA SER A 308 -3.29 -17.92 -6.38
C SER A 308 -4.29 -17.10 -7.21
N LEU A 309 -4.34 -15.77 -7.02
CA LEU A 309 -5.27 -14.87 -7.72
C LEU A 309 -4.78 -14.46 -9.12
N HIS A 310 -3.49 -14.58 -9.40
CA HIS A 310 -2.88 -14.09 -10.63
C HIS A 310 -3.51 -14.63 -11.91
N PRO A 311 -3.77 -15.96 -12.08
CA PRO A 311 -4.34 -16.50 -13.31
C PRO A 311 -5.72 -15.92 -13.66
N THR A 312 -6.49 -15.56 -12.63
CA THR A 312 -7.81 -14.94 -12.79
C THR A 312 -7.69 -13.46 -13.13
N MET A 313 -6.85 -12.73 -12.41
CA MET A 313 -6.69 -11.28 -12.60
C MET A 313 -5.97 -10.92 -13.91
N ARG A 314 -5.05 -11.75 -14.37
CA ARG A 314 -4.37 -11.57 -15.66
C ARG A 314 -5.34 -11.46 -16.84
N ARG A 315 -6.47 -12.16 -16.79
CA ARG A 315 -7.50 -12.09 -17.84
C ARG A 315 -8.07 -10.68 -18.03
N VAL A 316 -8.11 -9.89 -16.97
CA VAL A 316 -8.54 -8.49 -16.99
C VAL A 316 -7.37 -7.48 -17.07
N GLY A 317 -6.13 -7.97 -17.17
CA GLY A 317 -4.94 -7.12 -17.30
C GLY A 317 -4.40 -6.57 -15.98
N LEU A 318 -4.67 -7.26 -14.87
CA LEU A 318 -4.06 -7.03 -13.55
C LEU A 318 -3.24 -8.24 -13.13
N SER A 319 -2.23 -8.02 -12.33
CA SER A 319 -1.56 -9.11 -11.60
C SER A 319 -2.29 -9.42 -10.29
N GLY A 320 -2.00 -10.56 -9.68
CA GLY A 320 -2.52 -10.85 -8.34
C GLY A 320 -2.06 -9.83 -7.29
N ARG A 321 -0.86 -9.27 -7.44
CA ARG A 321 -0.34 -8.19 -6.58
C ARG A 321 -1.10 -6.88 -6.77
N ASP A 322 -1.51 -6.58 -8.00
CA ASP A 322 -2.28 -5.37 -8.29
C ASP A 322 -3.65 -5.42 -7.61
N LEU A 323 -4.29 -6.60 -7.57
CA LEU A 323 -5.54 -6.77 -6.83
C LEU A 323 -5.37 -6.46 -5.33
N VAL A 324 -4.27 -6.92 -4.72
CA VAL A 324 -3.98 -6.59 -3.31
C VAL A 324 -3.88 -5.07 -3.12
N ARG A 325 -3.24 -4.34 -4.05
CA ARG A 325 -3.15 -2.87 -4.00
C ARG A 325 -4.50 -2.20 -4.19
N VAL A 326 -5.34 -2.72 -5.08
CA VAL A 326 -6.72 -2.24 -5.25
C VAL A 326 -7.52 -2.41 -3.96
N VAL A 327 -7.39 -3.56 -3.30
CA VAL A 327 -8.05 -3.81 -1.99
C VAL A 327 -7.47 -2.89 -0.90
N MET A 328 -6.17 -2.59 -0.90
CA MET A 328 -5.60 -1.58 0.00
C MET A 328 -6.25 -0.20 -0.17
N GLY A 329 -6.72 0.13 -1.36
CA GLY A 329 -7.46 1.36 -1.65
C GLY A 329 -8.76 1.51 -0.86
N PHE A 330 -9.37 0.42 -0.38
CA PHE A 330 -10.51 0.49 0.55
C PHE A 330 -10.13 1.10 1.91
N GLY A 331 -8.87 1.03 2.31
CA GLY A 331 -8.34 1.82 3.41
C GLY A 331 -8.18 3.28 3.00
N CYS A 332 -7.26 3.55 2.08
CA CYS A 332 -7.06 4.87 1.50
C CYS A 332 -6.39 4.75 0.12
N ASN A 333 -6.93 5.49 -0.86
CA ASN A 333 -6.41 5.46 -2.23
C ASN A 333 -5.00 6.05 -2.35
N VAL A 334 -4.62 6.99 -1.47
CA VAL A 334 -3.32 7.68 -1.55
C VAL A 334 -2.15 6.71 -1.36
N PRO A 335 -2.02 5.97 -0.23
CA PRO A 335 -0.95 5.01 -0.08
C PRO A 335 -1.05 3.85 -1.09
N ALA A 336 -2.25 3.46 -1.52
CA ALA A 336 -2.43 2.45 -2.54
C ALA A 336 -1.81 2.89 -3.88
N VAL A 337 -2.02 4.15 -4.30
CA VAL A 337 -1.42 4.74 -5.51
C VAL A 337 0.09 4.85 -5.38
N VAL A 338 0.62 5.31 -4.24
CA VAL A 338 2.08 5.37 -4.01
C VAL A 338 2.72 3.99 -4.13
N ASN A 339 2.08 2.95 -3.59
CA ASN A 339 2.56 1.57 -3.69
C ASN A 339 2.59 1.01 -5.13
N THR A 340 1.94 1.66 -6.10
CA THR A 340 2.02 1.23 -7.51
C THR A 340 3.39 1.49 -8.15
N ARG A 341 4.32 2.16 -7.48
CA ARG A 341 5.71 2.33 -7.96
C ARG A 341 6.43 1.00 -8.16
N SER A 342 6.04 -0.04 -7.42
CA SER A 342 6.54 -1.40 -7.56
C SER A 342 5.77 -2.25 -8.58
N CYS A 343 4.81 -1.67 -9.32
CA CYS A 343 4.18 -2.33 -10.47
C CYS A 343 5.09 -2.26 -11.69
N SER A 344 4.95 -3.23 -12.61
CA SER A 344 5.51 -3.12 -13.94
C SER A 344 4.93 -1.91 -14.68
N ASP A 345 5.70 -1.31 -15.57
CA ASP A 345 5.25 -0.14 -16.34
C ASP A 345 3.98 -0.42 -17.15
N CYS A 346 3.79 -1.67 -17.60
CA CYS A 346 2.59 -2.08 -18.34
C CYS A 346 1.33 -2.18 -17.47
N THR A 347 1.46 -2.48 -16.15
CA THR A 347 0.29 -2.63 -15.26
C THR A 347 0.07 -1.43 -14.34
N ARG A 348 1.08 -0.60 -14.09
CA ARG A 348 1.01 0.53 -13.15
C ARG A 348 -0.15 1.46 -13.41
N CYS A 349 -0.29 1.92 -14.65
CA CYS A 349 -1.36 2.84 -15.04
C CYS A 349 -2.74 2.21 -14.92
N THR A 350 -2.86 0.92 -15.22
CA THR A 350 -4.09 0.15 -15.09
C THR A 350 -4.48 -0.02 -13.63
N THR A 351 -3.50 -0.34 -12.77
CA THR A 351 -3.69 -0.50 -11.32
C THR A 351 -4.13 0.81 -10.67
N ILE A 352 -3.49 1.95 -11.02
CA ILE A 352 -3.93 3.27 -10.53
C ILE A 352 -5.37 3.56 -10.94
N SER A 353 -5.72 3.25 -12.18
CA SER A 353 -7.10 3.43 -12.68
C SER A 353 -8.10 2.53 -11.95
N ALA A 354 -7.71 1.29 -11.63
CA ALA A 354 -8.52 0.36 -10.84
C ALA A 354 -8.74 0.85 -9.40
N ILE A 355 -7.69 1.35 -8.75
CA ILE A 355 -7.78 1.94 -7.41
C ILE A 355 -8.71 3.16 -7.43
N SER A 356 -8.52 4.07 -8.38
CA SER A 356 -9.31 5.30 -8.46
C SER A 356 -10.79 5.06 -8.75
N PHE A 357 -11.11 4.04 -9.54
CA PHE A 357 -12.48 3.71 -9.94
C PHE A 357 -13.19 2.82 -8.91
N GLY A 358 -12.50 1.75 -8.46
CA GLY A 358 -13.13 0.62 -7.77
C GLY A 358 -12.97 0.60 -6.27
N SER A 359 -12.06 1.40 -5.70
CA SER A 359 -11.83 1.37 -4.25
C SER A 359 -12.68 2.42 -3.53
N ALA A 360 -13.78 1.97 -2.94
CA ALA A 360 -14.54 2.78 -1.97
C ALA A 360 -13.69 2.91 -0.70
N CYS A 361 -12.99 4.05 -0.54
CA CYS A 361 -12.08 4.25 0.58
C CYS A 361 -12.80 4.26 1.93
N SER A 362 -12.02 4.12 3.01
CA SER A 362 -12.52 4.10 4.40
C SER A 362 -13.34 5.34 4.81
N TYR A 363 -13.37 6.34 3.98
CA TYR A 363 -14.15 7.56 4.17
C TYR A 363 -15.46 7.55 3.36
N GLN A 364 -15.41 7.03 2.14
CA GLN A 364 -16.59 6.89 1.28
C GLN A 364 -17.53 5.79 1.76
N PHE A 365 -16.97 4.64 2.13
CA PHE A 365 -17.79 3.45 2.40
C PHE A 365 -18.67 3.60 3.65
N PRO A 366 -18.19 4.14 4.79
CA PRO A 366 -19.06 4.48 5.93
C PRO A 366 -20.20 5.42 5.57
N ALA A 367 -19.93 6.50 4.83
CA ALA A 367 -20.96 7.42 4.37
C ALA A 367 -22.00 6.72 3.48
N THR A 368 -21.56 5.81 2.60
CA THR A 368 -22.45 4.95 1.80
C THR A 368 -23.35 4.07 2.68
N LEU A 369 -22.78 3.43 3.71
CA LEU A 369 -23.55 2.60 4.65
C LEU A 369 -24.56 3.43 5.45
N ALA A 370 -24.15 4.60 5.92
CA ALA A 370 -25.02 5.52 6.65
C ALA A 370 -26.21 5.96 5.79
N VAL A 371 -25.98 6.29 4.52
CA VAL A 371 -27.06 6.63 3.58
C VAL A 371 -28.03 5.46 3.40
N PHE A 372 -27.54 4.24 3.13
CA PHE A 372 -28.41 3.07 2.97
C PHE A 372 -29.20 2.74 4.24
N ALA A 373 -28.60 2.94 5.41
CA ALA A 373 -29.28 2.76 6.69
C ALA A 373 -30.37 3.83 6.94
N ALA A 374 -30.06 5.10 6.67
CA ALA A 374 -30.98 6.22 6.87
C ALA A 374 -32.21 6.15 5.97
N VAL A 375 -32.07 5.65 4.74
CA VAL A 375 -33.22 5.43 3.85
C VAL A 375 -33.91 4.07 4.07
N GLY A 376 -33.52 3.30 5.11
CA GLY A 376 -34.09 1.99 5.42
C GLY A 376 -33.76 0.87 4.41
N MET A 377 -32.71 1.04 3.60
CA MET A 377 -32.35 0.14 2.50
C MET A 377 -30.96 -0.49 2.69
N SER A 378 -30.59 -0.89 3.92
CA SER A 378 -29.28 -1.47 4.22
C SER A 378 -28.92 -2.71 3.37
N TRP A 379 -29.92 -3.41 2.83
CA TRP A 379 -29.72 -4.54 1.93
C TRP A 379 -29.05 -4.15 0.61
N LEU A 380 -29.07 -2.87 0.20
CA LEU A 380 -28.40 -2.37 -1.01
C LEU A 380 -26.86 -2.46 -0.95
N VAL A 381 -26.28 -2.69 0.22
CA VAL A 381 -24.82 -2.86 0.37
C VAL A 381 -24.28 -3.98 -0.52
N GLY A 382 -24.95 -5.13 -0.53
CA GLY A 382 -24.56 -6.26 -1.37
C GLY A 382 -24.61 -5.94 -2.87
N PRO A 383 -25.75 -5.51 -3.41
CA PRO A 383 -25.86 -5.03 -4.79
C PRO A 383 -24.86 -3.93 -5.14
N TYR A 384 -24.64 -2.95 -4.27
CA TYR A 384 -23.65 -1.88 -4.48
C TYR A 384 -22.23 -2.43 -4.67
N LEU A 385 -21.77 -3.30 -3.77
CA LEU A 385 -20.44 -3.90 -3.86
C LEU A 385 -20.28 -4.78 -5.10
N LEU A 386 -21.33 -5.51 -5.47
CA LEU A 386 -21.34 -6.32 -6.70
C LEU A 386 -21.22 -5.44 -7.95
N VAL A 387 -22.04 -4.39 -8.05
CA VAL A 387 -21.98 -3.43 -9.17
C VAL A 387 -20.60 -2.77 -9.22
N LEU A 388 -20.08 -2.31 -8.10
CA LEU A 388 -18.76 -1.69 -8.02
C LEU A 388 -17.66 -2.66 -8.51
N ALA A 389 -17.68 -3.91 -8.04
CA ALA A 389 -16.70 -4.92 -8.45
C ALA A 389 -16.80 -5.25 -9.95
N VAL A 390 -18.00 -5.50 -10.46
CA VAL A 390 -18.22 -5.84 -11.87
C VAL A 390 -17.82 -4.69 -12.79
N THR A 391 -18.27 -3.47 -12.50
CA THR A 391 -17.95 -2.30 -13.32
C THR A 391 -16.47 -1.95 -13.29
N THR A 392 -15.78 -2.17 -12.14
CA THR A 392 -14.33 -2.01 -12.02
C THR A 392 -13.60 -3.02 -12.89
N LEU A 393 -13.96 -4.30 -12.82
CA LEU A 393 -13.32 -5.35 -13.63
C LEU A 393 -13.55 -5.11 -15.13
N VAL A 394 -14.75 -4.70 -15.55
CA VAL A 394 -15.05 -4.36 -16.93
C VAL A 394 -14.24 -3.12 -17.36
N TYR A 395 -14.22 -2.06 -16.57
CA TYR A 395 -13.46 -0.86 -16.86
C TYR A 395 -11.97 -1.17 -17.04
N VAL A 396 -11.40 -1.91 -16.12
CA VAL A 396 -9.99 -2.33 -16.17
C VAL A 396 -9.72 -3.19 -17.40
N ALA A 397 -10.58 -4.18 -17.69
CA ALA A 397 -10.44 -5.02 -18.86
C ALA A 397 -10.46 -4.24 -20.18
N VAL A 398 -11.21 -3.14 -20.24
CA VAL A 398 -11.27 -2.28 -21.43
C VAL A 398 -10.01 -1.43 -21.60
N ILE A 399 -9.46 -0.90 -20.49
CA ILE A 399 -8.32 0.02 -20.56
C ILE A 399 -6.95 -0.67 -20.51
N ALA A 400 -6.90 -1.93 -20.08
CA ALA A 400 -5.66 -2.67 -19.93
C ALA A 400 -4.98 -2.90 -21.30
N PRO A 401 -3.68 -2.57 -21.42
CA PRO A 401 -2.92 -2.84 -22.63
C PRO A 401 -2.77 -4.36 -22.85
N PRO A 402 -2.62 -4.81 -24.11
CA PRO A 402 -2.48 -6.23 -24.42
C PRO A 402 -1.30 -6.91 -23.69
N GLU A 403 -0.20 -6.17 -23.53
CA GLU A 403 1.02 -6.62 -22.86
C GLU A 403 0.76 -7.00 -21.39
N ALA A 404 -0.10 -6.26 -20.69
CA ALA A 404 -0.49 -6.56 -19.32
C ALA A 404 -1.17 -7.93 -19.16
N ARG A 405 -1.82 -8.42 -20.22
CA ARG A 405 -2.46 -9.75 -20.24
C ARG A 405 -1.49 -10.88 -20.57
N GLN A 406 -0.35 -10.54 -21.16
CA GLN A 406 0.67 -11.51 -21.60
C GLN A 406 1.82 -11.61 -20.60
N SER A 407 1.94 -10.67 -19.66
CA SER A 407 3.03 -10.67 -18.68
C SER A 407 3.03 -11.97 -17.88
N SER A 408 4.09 -12.74 -18.03
CA SER A 408 4.33 -13.99 -17.31
C SER A 408 4.94 -13.77 -15.93
N THR A 409 5.08 -12.52 -15.50
CA THR A 409 5.73 -12.11 -14.26
C THR A 409 4.99 -12.57 -13.00
N VAL A 410 4.73 -13.85 -12.92
CA VAL A 410 4.49 -14.53 -11.66
C VAL A 410 5.74 -15.26 -11.32
N ILE A 411 6.42 -14.74 -10.37
CA ILE A 411 7.37 -15.52 -9.61
C ILE A 411 6.52 -16.64 -8.98
N ASP A 412 6.56 -17.83 -9.56
CA ASP A 412 5.92 -19.05 -9.02
C ASP A 412 6.68 -19.50 -7.76
N ARG A 413 6.93 -18.54 -6.86
CA ARG A 413 7.67 -18.76 -5.63
C ARG A 413 6.70 -18.98 -4.51
N ARG A 414 6.72 -20.19 -3.98
CA ARG A 414 6.07 -20.49 -2.72
C ARG A 414 6.90 -19.90 -1.61
N THR A 415 6.31 -19.02 -0.80
CA THR A 415 6.95 -18.51 0.42
C THR A 415 6.57 -19.35 1.62
N PHE A 416 7.47 -19.48 2.59
CA PHE A 416 7.14 -20.09 3.87
C PHE A 416 6.09 -19.27 4.60
N LEU A 417 5.07 -19.93 5.12
CA LEU A 417 4.13 -19.30 6.04
C LEU A 417 4.76 -19.27 7.43
N GLN A 418 4.81 -18.08 8.00
CA GLN A 418 5.43 -17.83 9.31
C GLN A 418 4.37 -17.35 10.31
N ARG A 419 4.64 -17.51 11.60
CA ARG A 419 3.81 -16.91 12.65
C ARG A 419 3.99 -15.39 12.62
N PRO A 420 2.91 -14.59 12.77
CA PRO A 420 3.03 -13.15 12.81
C PRO A 420 3.79 -12.71 14.07
N ASP A 421 4.79 -11.86 13.93
CA ASP A 421 5.39 -11.16 15.06
C ASP A 421 4.49 -9.98 15.48
N PRO A 422 3.92 -9.99 16.70
CA PRO A 422 3.01 -8.92 17.15
C PRO A 422 3.68 -7.54 17.15
N ARG A 423 4.99 -7.48 17.44
CA ARG A 423 5.74 -6.21 17.48
C ARG A 423 5.91 -5.65 16.07
N ALA A 424 6.18 -6.50 15.08
CA ALA A 424 6.30 -6.11 13.69
C ALA A 424 4.94 -5.64 13.13
N VAL A 425 3.86 -6.36 13.45
CA VAL A 425 2.48 -5.96 13.07
C VAL A 425 2.10 -4.61 13.69
N ALA A 426 2.38 -4.41 14.99
CA ALA A 426 2.09 -3.15 15.66
C ALA A 426 2.89 -1.98 15.07
N ARG A 427 4.15 -2.18 14.70
CA ARG A 427 4.97 -1.15 14.04
C ARG A 427 4.41 -0.79 12.67
N GLU A 428 4.00 -1.78 11.89
CA GLU A 428 3.39 -1.57 10.57
C GLU A 428 2.10 -0.73 10.71
N ALA A 429 1.24 -1.12 11.65
CA ALA A 429 0.00 -0.40 11.92
C ALA A 429 0.27 1.06 12.36
N TRP A 430 1.24 1.27 13.23
CA TRP A 430 1.64 2.61 13.67
C TRP A 430 2.21 3.45 12.51
N SER A 431 3.04 2.84 11.68
CA SER A 431 3.61 3.49 10.49
C SER A 431 2.50 3.97 9.54
N ALA A 432 1.54 3.11 9.22
CA ALA A 432 0.40 3.46 8.38
C ALA A 432 -0.45 4.58 8.99
N MET A 433 -0.68 4.54 10.31
CA MET A 433 -1.42 5.57 11.03
C MET A 433 -0.67 6.91 11.03
N ARG A 434 0.64 6.89 11.26
CA ARG A 434 1.47 8.11 11.19
C ARG A 434 1.46 8.71 9.79
N GLU A 435 1.56 7.88 8.75
CA GLU A 435 1.51 8.36 7.37
C GLU A 435 0.16 9.03 7.05
N PHE A 436 -0.93 8.43 7.50
CA PHE A 436 -2.27 9.02 7.41
C PHE A 436 -2.32 10.40 8.09
N LEU A 437 -1.88 10.49 9.34
CA LEU A 437 -1.91 11.74 10.11
C LEU A 437 -1.01 12.83 9.51
N VAL A 438 0.19 12.47 9.06
CA VAL A 438 1.19 13.46 8.60
C VAL A 438 0.97 13.87 7.15
N LYS A 439 0.53 12.95 6.28
CA LYS A 439 0.40 13.23 4.84
C LYS A 439 -1.05 13.47 4.40
N ALA A 440 -1.97 12.61 4.81
CA ALA A 440 -3.34 12.70 4.31
C ALA A 440 -4.17 13.76 5.05
N LEU A 441 -4.05 13.84 6.37
CA LEU A 441 -4.82 14.79 7.19
C LEU A 441 -4.56 16.27 6.82
N PRO A 442 -3.31 16.77 6.63
CA PRO A 442 -3.09 18.15 6.22
C PRO A 442 -3.69 18.50 4.86
N ILE A 443 -3.62 17.55 3.91
CA ILE A 443 -4.22 17.76 2.58
C ILE A 443 -5.75 17.81 2.71
N PHE A 444 -6.30 16.94 3.55
CA PHE A 444 -7.73 16.94 3.82
C PHE A 444 -8.20 18.27 4.43
N VAL A 445 -7.48 18.78 5.43
CA VAL A 445 -7.74 20.11 6.04
C VAL A 445 -7.73 21.20 4.98
N LEU A 446 -6.72 21.20 4.10
CA LEU A 446 -6.65 22.16 3.00
C LEU A 446 -7.86 22.08 2.07
N ILE A 447 -8.29 20.87 1.71
CA ILE A 447 -9.46 20.64 0.84
C ILE A 447 -10.75 21.10 1.53
N THR A 448 -10.87 20.89 2.85
CA THR A 448 -12.01 21.38 3.64
C THR A 448 -12.12 22.91 3.58
N PHE A 449 -11.01 23.63 3.73
CA PHE A 449 -10.98 25.07 3.57
C PHE A 449 -11.37 25.53 2.15
N VAL A 450 -10.86 24.83 1.12
CA VAL A 450 -11.22 25.14 -0.26
C VAL A 450 -12.71 24.88 -0.51
N ALA A 451 -13.26 23.78 0.00
CA ALA A 451 -14.66 23.44 -0.13
C ALA A 451 -15.57 24.50 0.54
N ALA A 452 -15.25 24.90 1.78
CA ALA A 452 -15.98 25.95 2.50
C ALA A 452 -15.94 27.29 1.78
N LEU A 453 -14.81 27.64 1.13
CA LEU A 453 -14.70 28.86 0.34
C LEU A 453 -15.54 28.79 -0.96
N LEU A 454 -15.53 27.64 -1.65
CA LEU A 454 -16.33 27.42 -2.87
C LEU A 454 -17.83 27.47 -2.57
N ASP A 455 -18.24 26.90 -1.44
CA ASP A 455 -19.60 26.94 -0.93
C ASP A 455 -20.04 28.40 -0.67
N ARG A 456 -19.24 29.16 0.06
CA ARG A 456 -19.51 30.57 0.35
C ARG A 456 -19.68 31.44 -0.90
N VAL A 457 -18.93 31.17 -1.95
CA VAL A 457 -19.00 31.93 -3.24
C VAL A 457 -20.17 31.43 -4.10
N GLY A 458 -20.93 30.41 -3.65
CA GLY A 458 -22.05 29.82 -4.37
C GLY A 458 -21.63 28.99 -5.60
N VAL A 459 -20.37 28.60 -5.68
CA VAL A 459 -19.87 27.77 -6.78
C VAL A 459 -20.45 26.37 -6.71
N ILE A 460 -20.65 25.81 -5.51
CA ILE A 460 -21.22 24.48 -5.32
C ILE A 460 -22.67 24.46 -5.81
N ASP A 461 -23.49 25.44 -5.43
CA ASP A 461 -24.88 25.58 -5.88
C ASP A 461 -24.98 25.84 -7.38
N ALA A 462 -24.09 26.70 -7.92
CA ALA A 462 -24.03 26.96 -9.36
C ALA A 462 -23.66 25.68 -10.15
N LEU A 463 -22.73 24.88 -9.65
CA LEU A 463 -22.42 23.58 -10.27
C LEU A 463 -23.59 22.61 -10.15
N GLY A 464 -24.26 22.55 -9.01
CA GLY A 464 -25.48 21.76 -8.80
C GLY A 464 -26.56 22.11 -9.81
N SER A 465 -26.83 23.40 -10.02
CA SER A 465 -27.84 23.89 -10.97
C SER A 465 -27.48 23.58 -12.45
N VAL A 466 -26.21 23.62 -12.81
CA VAL A 466 -25.73 23.26 -14.16
C VAL A 466 -25.82 21.74 -14.39
N VAL A 467 -25.52 20.94 -13.38
CA VAL A 467 -25.51 19.46 -13.45
C VAL A 467 -26.93 18.89 -13.27
N GLY A 468 -27.82 19.61 -12.58
CA GLY A 468 -29.20 19.16 -12.29
C GLY A 468 -29.97 18.61 -13.49
N PRO A 469 -30.04 19.32 -14.63
CA PRO A 469 -30.72 18.80 -15.81
C PRO A 469 -30.13 17.48 -16.36
N ALA A 470 -28.83 17.26 -16.18
CA ALA A 470 -28.16 16.03 -16.61
C ALA A 470 -28.53 14.82 -15.74
N MET A 471 -29.06 15.02 -14.53
CA MET A 471 -29.51 13.93 -13.65
C MET A 471 -30.65 13.12 -14.26
N SER A 472 -31.45 13.72 -15.13
CA SER A 472 -32.50 13.02 -15.87
C SER A 472 -31.96 11.87 -16.74
N LEU A 473 -30.70 11.95 -17.21
CA LEU A 473 -30.05 10.87 -17.98
C LEU A 473 -29.91 9.60 -17.13
N PHE A 474 -29.86 9.75 -15.81
CA PHE A 474 -29.72 8.66 -14.83
C PHE A 474 -31.04 8.32 -14.14
N ASN A 475 -32.16 8.83 -14.65
CA ASN A 475 -33.47 8.69 -14.02
C ASN A 475 -33.49 9.21 -12.55
N LEU A 476 -32.73 10.28 -12.28
CA LEU A 476 -32.59 10.91 -10.97
C LEU A 476 -33.25 12.29 -10.94
N PRO A 477 -33.76 12.72 -9.77
CA PRO A 477 -34.21 14.10 -9.57
C PRO A 477 -33.04 15.07 -9.66
N ALA A 478 -33.31 16.32 -10.04
CA ALA A 478 -32.27 17.36 -10.17
C ALA A 478 -31.50 17.62 -8.86
N ASP A 479 -32.15 17.46 -7.72
CA ASP A 479 -31.57 17.68 -6.39
C ASP A 479 -30.42 16.67 -6.08
N ALA A 480 -30.41 15.49 -6.71
CA ALA A 480 -29.32 14.55 -6.60
C ALA A 480 -27.98 15.09 -7.16
N ALA A 481 -28.02 16.15 -7.98
CA ALA A 481 -26.83 16.76 -8.56
C ALA A 481 -25.91 17.32 -7.49
N LEU A 482 -26.43 17.95 -6.44
CA LEU A 482 -25.62 18.51 -5.36
C LEU A 482 -24.78 17.42 -4.67
N THR A 483 -25.41 16.28 -4.35
CA THR A 483 -24.71 15.12 -3.78
C THR A 483 -23.60 14.62 -4.70
N VAL A 484 -23.86 14.47 -5.99
CA VAL A 484 -22.87 13.99 -6.97
C VAL A 484 -21.70 14.96 -7.14
N VAL A 485 -21.99 16.27 -7.21
CA VAL A 485 -20.98 17.32 -7.31
C VAL A 485 -20.10 17.33 -6.05
N LEU A 486 -20.71 17.36 -4.87
CA LEU A 486 -19.98 17.44 -3.63
C LEU A 486 -19.16 16.17 -3.37
N ALA A 487 -19.71 14.99 -3.64
CA ALA A 487 -18.97 13.72 -3.54
C ALA A 487 -17.80 13.62 -4.53
N SER A 488 -17.80 14.39 -5.62
CA SER A 488 -16.67 14.50 -6.53
C SER A 488 -15.52 15.34 -5.94
N ILE A 489 -15.84 16.26 -5.05
CA ILE A 489 -14.85 17.07 -4.31
C ILE A 489 -14.39 16.29 -3.07
N ARG A 490 -15.35 15.81 -2.28
CA ARG A 490 -15.18 15.07 -1.03
C ARG A 490 -16.11 13.87 -1.01
N LYS A 491 -15.58 12.69 -0.74
CA LYS A 491 -16.34 11.43 -0.81
C LYS A 491 -17.45 11.29 0.25
N ASP A 492 -17.37 12.04 1.34
CA ASP A 492 -18.42 12.13 2.37
C ASP A 492 -19.64 12.96 1.93
N GLY A 493 -19.52 13.76 0.88
CA GLY A 493 -20.65 14.47 0.27
C GLY A 493 -21.84 13.58 -0.11
N ILE A 494 -21.64 12.26 -0.16
CA ILE A 494 -22.72 11.27 -0.31
C ILE A 494 -23.75 11.38 0.84
N ALA A 495 -23.31 11.77 2.04
CA ALA A 495 -24.16 11.90 3.22
C ALA A 495 -25.25 12.98 3.07
N LEU A 496 -25.08 13.94 2.16
CA LEU A 496 -26.11 14.93 1.82
C LEU A 496 -27.44 14.33 1.34
N LEU A 497 -27.43 13.10 0.85
CA LEU A 497 -28.69 12.39 0.53
C LEU A 497 -29.63 12.24 1.74
N THR A 498 -29.10 12.36 2.95
CA THR A 498 -29.83 12.15 4.22
C THR A 498 -29.87 13.39 5.10
N ALA A 499 -29.18 14.48 4.70
CA ALA A 499 -29.24 15.76 5.41
C ALA A 499 -30.58 16.47 5.21
N ASP A 500 -30.98 17.29 6.18
CA ASP A 500 -32.26 17.99 6.22
C ASP A 500 -32.49 18.79 4.91
N GLY A 501 -33.43 18.32 4.12
CA GLY A 501 -33.86 18.93 2.86
C GLY A 501 -33.64 18.08 1.59
N GLY A 502 -32.74 17.10 1.59
CA GLY A 502 -32.51 16.24 0.42
C GLY A 502 -33.39 14.98 0.38
N ALA A 503 -33.89 14.51 1.50
CA ALA A 503 -34.63 13.25 1.63
C ALA A 503 -36.17 13.38 1.53
N SER A 504 -36.73 14.53 1.14
CA SER A 504 -38.16 14.67 0.93
C SER A 504 -38.67 13.99 -0.34
N VAL A 505 -37.78 13.54 -1.23
CA VAL A 505 -38.11 12.76 -2.42
C VAL A 505 -37.94 11.29 -2.10
N ALA A 506 -39.04 10.53 -2.13
CA ALA A 506 -39.01 9.08 -1.96
C ALA A 506 -38.27 8.45 -3.17
N LEU A 507 -36.95 8.33 -3.05
CA LEU A 507 -36.12 7.69 -4.08
C LEU A 507 -36.39 6.18 -4.11
N SER A 508 -36.54 5.63 -5.29
CA SER A 508 -36.60 4.18 -5.46
C SER A 508 -35.24 3.54 -5.10
N PRO A 509 -35.21 2.24 -4.74
CA PRO A 509 -33.96 1.54 -4.44
C PRO A 509 -32.92 1.66 -5.58
N VAL A 510 -33.37 1.65 -6.83
CA VAL A 510 -32.49 1.82 -8.01
C VAL A 510 -31.92 3.24 -8.04
N GLN A 511 -32.72 4.25 -7.76
CA GLN A 511 -32.26 5.65 -7.74
C GLN A 511 -31.24 5.88 -6.62
N VAL A 512 -31.46 5.35 -5.42
CA VAL A 512 -30.49 5.41 -4.32
C VAL A 512 -29.18 4.73 -4.73
N LEU A 513 -29.26 3.53 -5.28
CA LEU A 513 -28.07 2.78 -5.73
C LEU A 513 -27.30 3.55 -6.81
N VAL A 514 -27.99 4.11 -7.82
CA VAL A 514 -27.37 4.86 -8.91
C VAL A 514 -26.72 6.13 -8.40
N THR A 515 -27.39 6.87 -7.51
CA THR A 515 -26.84 8.11 -6.94
C THR A 515 -25.56 7.84 -6.16
N VAL A 516 -25.61 6.86 -5.26
CA VAL A 516 -24.44 6.47 -4.44
C VAL A 516 -23.30 5.92 -5.31
N TYR A 517 -23.62 5.11 -6.31
CA TYR A 517 -22.64 4.61 -7.26
C TYR A 517 -21.98 5.75 -8.04
N LEU A 518 -22.77 6.63 -8.66
CA LEU A 518 -22.26 7.74 -9.45
C LEU A 518 -21.41 8.70 -8.60
N ALA A 519 -21.89 9.07 -7.41
CA ALA A 519 -21.17 9.89 -6.45
C ALA A 519 -19.83 9.25 -6.03
N GLY A 520 -19.82 7.92 -5.90
CA GLY A 520 -18.63 7.15 -5.51
C GLY A 520 -17.56 7.06 -6.60
N VAL A 521 -17.96 6.82 -7.86
CA VAL A 521 -17.01 6.44 -8.93
C VAL A 521 -16.78 7.51 -10.00
N LEU A 522 -17.62 8.57 -10.08
CA LEU A 522 -17.54 9.58 -11.14
C LEU A 522 -16.14 10.18 -11.27
N LEU A 523 -15.58 10.64 -10.16
CA LEU A 523 -14.24 11.18 -10.08
C LEU A 523 -13.53 10.65 -8.83
N PRO A 524 -12.20 10.48 -8.84
CA PRO A 524 -11.44 10.25 -7.61
C PRO A 524 -11.53 11.48 -6.71
N CYS A 525 -11.34 11.32 -5.39
CA CYS A 525 -11.22 12.48 -4.52
C CYS A 525 -10.01 13.34 -4.92
N LEU A 526 -10.07 14.63 -4.64
CA LEU A 526 -9.02 15.58 -5.01
C LEU A 526 -7.64 15.16 -4.51
N VAL A 527 -7.55 14.59 -3.29
CA VAL A 527 -6.28 14.10 -2.74
C VAL A 527 -5.68 12.99 -3.62
N THR A 528 -6.52 12.05 -4.06
CA THR A 528 -6.08 10.99 -4.98
C THR A 528 -5.67 11.57 -6.33
N ALA A 529 -6.43 12.51 -6.88
CA ALA A 529 -6.11 13.15 -8.16
C ALA A 529 -4.76 13.88 -8.10
N PHE A 530 -4.49 14.63 -7.04
CA PHE A 530 -3.19 15.28 -6.81
C PHE A 530 -2.06 14.27 -6.62
N THR A 531 -2.30 13.19 -5.89
CA THR A 531 -1.30 12.13 -5.72
C THR A 531 -0.93 11.50 -7.06
N VAL A 532 -1.92 11.16 -7.87
CA VAL A 532 -1.70 10.61 -9.22
C VAL A 532 -0.95 11.59 -10.12
N ALA A 533 -1.28 12.90 -10.05
CA ALA A 533 -0.59 13.93 -10.81
C ALA A 533 0.89 14.06 -10.43
N ARG A 534 1.23 13.85 -9.16
CA ARG A 534 2.62 13.83 -8.66
C ARG A 534 3.36 12.54 -8.95
N GLU A 535 2.66 11.40 -8.92
CA GLU A 535 3.27 10.08 -9.09
C GLU A 535 3.51 9.72 -10.56
N VAL A 536 2.67 10.21 -11.47
CA VAL A 536 2.77 9.94 -12.90
C VAL A 536 2.95 11.23 -13.70
N SER A 537 1.89 11.99 -13.89
CA SER A 537 1.90 13.35 -14.46
C SER A 537 0.50 13.97 -14.40
N ALA A 538 0.44 15.31 -14.39
CA ALA A 538 -0.85 16.03 -14.41
C ALA A 538 -1.68 15.75 -15.68
N ARG A 539 -1.02 15.62 -16.83
CA ARG A 539 -1.70 15.29 -18.12
C ARG A 539 -2.32 13.90 -18.09
N TRP A 540 -1.60 12.94 -17.53
CA TRP A 540 -2.09 11.57 -17.40
C TRP A 540 -3.23 11.47 -16.38
N ALA A 541 -3.12 12.16 -15.25
CA ALA A 541 -4.18 12.23 -14.23
C ALA A 541 -5.49 12.78 -14.83
N LEU A 542 -5.42 13.88 -15.59
CA LEU A 542 -6.58 14.44 -16.27
C LEU A 542 -7.20 13.47 -17.30
N LYS A 543 -6.36 12.79 -18.11
CA LYS A 543 -6.82 11.78 -19.06
C LYS A 543 -7.46 10.58 -18.35
N MET A 544 -6.91 10.14 -17.21
CA MET A 544 -7.49 9.08 -16.38
C MET A 544 -8.85 9.50 -15.84
N MET A 545 -8.96 10.71 -15.26
CA MET A 545 -10.22 11.24 -14.72
C MET A 545 -11.31 11.34 -15.80
N ALA A 546 -10.96 11.81 -17.00
CA ALA A 546 -11.90 11.89 -18.12
C ALA A 546 -12.40 10.50 -18.55
N ARG A 547 -11.50 9.50 -18.64
CA ARG A 547 -11.88 8.11 -18.97
C ARG A 547 -12.74 7.50 -17.87
N GLN A 548 -12.38 7.74 -16.61
CA GLN A 548 -13.13 7.29 -15.45
C GLN A 548 -14.55 7.88 -15.45
N ALA A 549 -14.69 9.19 -15.65
CA ALA A 549 -15.99 9.86 -15.71
C ALA A 549 -16.86 9.31 -16.86
N ALA A 550 -16.29 9.13 -18.06
CA ALA A 550 -17.02 8.57 -19.19
C ALA A 550 -17.51 7.14 -18.90
N ALA A 551 -16.67 6.29 -18.30
CA ALA A 551 -17.07 4.94 -17.93
C ALA A 551 -18.14 4.94 -16.81
N ALA A 552 -17.96 5.76 -15.77
CA ALA A 552 -18.92 5.89 -14.67
C ALA A 552 -20.30 6.35 -15.17
N ILE A 553 -20.35 7.33 -16.07
CA ILE A 553 -21.58 7.81 -16.71
C ILE A 553 -22.23 6.66 -17.50
N GLY A 554 -21.46 5.95 -18.34
CA GLY A 554 -21.99 4.84 -19.12
C GLY A 554 -22.58 3.73 -18.26
N PHE A 555 -21.87 3.30 -17.23
CA PHE A 555 -22.36 2.28 -16.30
C PHE A 555 -23.56 2.75 -15.47
N ALA A 556 -23.58 4.02 -15.03
CA ALA A 556 -24.69 4.59 -14.30
C ALA A 556 -25.98 4.64 -15.15
N ILE A 557 -25.88 4.99 -16.45
CA ILE A 557 -27.02 4.94 -17.38
C ILE A 557 -27.55 3.51 -17.50
N VAL A 558 -26.66 2.53 -17.74
CA VAL A 558 -27.05 1.11 -17.82
C VAL A 558 -27.71 0.64 -16.54
N LEU A 559 -27.18 1.02 -15.39
CA LEU A 559 -27.73 0.67 -14.06
C LEU A 559 -29.10 1.32 -13.83
N ALA A 560 -29.24 2.60 -14.17
CA ALA A 560 -30.48 3.35 -13.99
C ALA A 560 -31.63 2.77 -14.81
N TRP A 561 -31.42 2.63 -16.11
CA TRP A 561 -32.48 2.17 -17.02
C TRP A 561 -32.65 0.64 -16.99
N GLY A 562 -31.58 -0.12 -16.86
CA GLY A 562 -31.65 -1.57 -16.67
C GLY A 562 -32.30 -1.95 -15.34
N GLY A 563 -31.94 -1.25 -14.26
CA GLY A 563 -32.56 -1.45 -12.94
C GLY A 563 -34.03 -1.07 -12.90
N SER A 564 -34.45 0.02 -13.55
CA SER A 564 -35.86 0.43 -13.62
C SER A 564 -36.72 -0.55 -14.43
N ILE A 565 -36.15 -1.25 -15.43
CA ILE A 565 -36.88 -2.29 -16.19
C ILE A 565 -37.04 -3.58 -15.38
N LEU A 566 -36.05 -3.91 -14.53
CA LEU A 566 -36.03 -5.17 -13.77
C LEU A 566 -36.76 -5.10 -12.43
N PHE A 567 -36.81 -3.92 -11.81
CA PHE A 567 -37.27 -3.72 -10.43
C PHE A 567 -38.26 -2.54 -10.31
N GLY A 568 -38.62 -1.89 -11.41
CA GLY A 568 -39.55 -0.74 -11.46
C GLY A 568 -41.02 -1.09 -11.62
#